data_dda43f5f63caf02c2f9cab93ce8b7528
#
_entry.id   dda43f5f63caf02c2f9cab93ce8b7528
#
_cell.length_a   1.000
_cell.length_b   1.000
_cell.length_c   1.000
_cell.angle_alpha   90.00
_cell.angle_beta   90.00
_cell.angle_gamma   90.00
#
_symmetry.space_group_name_H-M   'P 1'
#
loop_
_entity.id
_entity.type
_entity.pdbx_description
1 polymer ?
#
loop_
_entity_poly.entity_id
_entity_poly.type
_entity_poly.pdbx_seq_one_letter_code
_entity_poly.pdbx_strand_id
1 'polypeptide(L)'
;MCEIFINSPKFLIINNYNLFEVNNKMDKILAFGKWDCSQIKVDDAGVAPYINTNPMIVSKTGARYAGKQFYKSKIFIVERLINKLMVPGHRAKKHKITSRQCTGKAMTNYKLVEDAFTLIEKRLGKNPIEVFVKALENAAPREEVIAIEYGGARYPKALECAPQRRIDLALRIMTQGAYSKTFNAKRGAAEALAAEIISAYQLQATSNAVSKKLELERQADAAR
;
A
#
# COMPACT_ATOMS: atom_id res chain seq x y z
N MET A 1 -46.46 -31.48 30.53
CA MET A 1 -45.28 -30.70 30.88
C MET A 1 -44.09 -31.45 30.34
N CYS A 2 -43.66 -31.13 29.14
CA CYS A 2 -42.52 -31.76 28.49
C CYS A 2 -41.44 -30.71 28.33
N GLU A 3 -40.40 -30.84 29.13
CA GLU A 3 -39.14 -30.10 28.91
C GLU A 3 -38.40 -30.75 27.76
N ILE A 4 -38.20 -29.99 26.68
CA ILE A 4 -37.40 -30.46 25.54
C ILE A 4 -35.97 -30.00 25.78
N PHE A 5 -35.12 -30.90 26.24
CA PHE A 5 -33.68 -30.79 26.19
C PHE A 5 -33.22 -30.95 24.76
N ILE A 6 -32.77 -29.86 24.17
CA ILE A 6 -32.08 -29.89 22.86
C ILE A 6 -30.56 -30.15 23.20
N ASN A 7 -30.20 -31.41 23.29
CA ASN A 7 -28.83 -31.85 23.26
C ASN A 7 -28.47 -32.24 21.83
N SER A 8 -27.56 -31.54 21.22
CA SER A 8 -27.10 -31.81 19.87
C SER A 8 -26.43 -33.16 19.75
N PRO A 9 -26.81 -33.98 18.75
CA PRO A 9 -26.18 -35.29 18.60
C PRO A 9 -24.79 -35.15 17.99
N LYS A 10 -23.77 -35.57 18.74
CA LYS A 10 -22.49 -35.95 18.16
C LYS A 10 -22.73 -37.23 17.34
N PHE A 11 -22.73 -37.10 16.04
CA PHE A 11 -22.66 -38.24 15.16
C PHE A 11 -21.26 -38.87 15.25
N LEU A 12 -21.13 -39.95 16.00
CA LEU A 12 -19.99 -40.87 15.98
C LEU A 12 -20.11 -41.72 14.70
N ILE A 13 -19.42 -41.36 13.65
CA ILE A 13 -19.14 -42.31 12.56
C ILE A 13 -17.80 -42.94 12.89
N ILE A 14 -17.86 -44.18 13.44
CA ILE A 14 -16.69 -45.04 13.64
C ILE A 14 -16.37 -45.65 12.27
N ASN A 15 -15.42 -45.10 11.58
CA ASN A 15 -14.63 -45.80 10.56
C ASN A 15 -13.19 -45.32 10.63
N ASN A 16 -12.27 -46.25 10.67
CA ASN A 16 -10.82 -46.21 10.89
C ASN A 16 -10.03 -45.20 10.04
N TYR A 17 -10.35 -43.92 10.14
CA TYR A 17 -9.51 -42.82 9.65
C TYR A 17 -9.26 -41.89 10.84
N ASN A 18 -8.01 -41.60 11.07
CA ASN A 18 -7.55 -40.71 12.12
C ASN A 18 -8.48 -39.49 12.23
N LEU A 19 -9.02 -39.29 13.44
CA LEU A 19 -9.71 -38.08 13.84
C LEU A 19 -8.74 -36.90 13.61
N PHE A 20 -8.84 -36.26 12.45
CA PHE A 20 -8.40 -34.91 12.33
C PHE A 20 -9.30 -34.10 13.26
N GLU A 21 -8.81 -33.75 14.42
CA GLU A 21 -9.33 -32.64 15.18
C GLU A 21 -9.25 -31.43 14.24
N VAL A 22 -10.36 -31.10 13.61
CA VAL A 22 -10.57 -29.81 12.97
C VAL A 22 -10.62 -28.81 14.12
N ASN A 23 -9.45 -28.44 14.62
CA ASN A 23 -9.29 -27.27 15.44
C ASN A 23 -9.83 -26.11 14.59
N ASN A 24 -10.96 -25.55 14.96
CA ASN A 24 -11.55 -24.31 14.47
C ASN A 24 -10.65 -23.10 14.86
N LYS A 25 -9.34 -23.18 14.63
CA LYS A 25 -8.51 -22.04 14.38
C LYS A 25 -8.87 -21.59 12.97
N MET A 26 -9.69 -20.57 12.86
CA MET A 26 -9.81 -19.85 11.58
C MET A 26 -8.38 -19.54 11.15
N ASP A 27 -7.92 -20.24 10.11
CA ASP A 27 -6.57 -20.06 9.59
C ASP A 27 -6.42 -18.59 9.24
N LYS A 28 -5.49 -17.91 9.91
CA LYS A 28 -5.23 -16.49 9.67
C LYS A 28 -4.82 -16.34 8.22
N ILE A 29 -5.52 -15.47 7.51
CA ILE A 29 -5.15 -15.15 6.12
C ILE A 29 -3.83 -14.41 6.17
N LEU A 30 -2.78 -15.01 5.59
CA LEU A 30 -1.47 -14.40 5.48
C LEU A 30 -1.34 -13.63 4.16
N ALA A 31 -0.72 -12.47 4.21
CA ALA A 31 -0.39 -11.73 3.00
C ALA A 31 0.70 -12.48 2.22
N PHE A 32 0.49 -12.72 0.91
CA PHE A 32 1.34 -13.55 0.05
C PHE A 32 1.55 -14.98 0.58
N GLY A 33 0.70 -15.46 1.51
CA GLY A 33 0.90 -16.74 2.19
C GLY A 33 2.10 -16.80 3.15
N LYS A 34 2.74 -15.65 3.46
CA LYS A 34 3.99 -15.57 4.23
C LYS A 34 3.87 -14.70 5.48
N TRP A 35 3.28 -13.52 5.37
CA TRP A 35 3.34 -12.48 6.40
C TRP A 35 2.00 -12.27 7.11
N ASP A 36 2.03 -12.24 8.44
CA ASP A 36 0.87 -11.90 9.27
C ASP A 36 0.71 -10.38 9.36
N CYS A 37 -0.50 -9.89 9.10
CA CYS A 37 -0.84 -8.47 9.15
C CYS A 37 -1.64 -8.08 10.39
N SER A 38 -1.97 -9.03 11.28
CA SER A 38 -2.89 -8.82 12.41
C SER A 38 -2.38 -7.81 13.44
N GLN A 39 -1.06 -7.68 13.56
CA GLN A 39 -0.42 -6.82 14.57
C GLN A 39 -0.04 -5.42 14.04
N ILE A 40 -0.25 -5.17 12.75
CA ILE A 40 0.19 -3.93 12.12
C ILE A 40 -0.76 -2.80 12.53
N LYS A 41 -0.21 -1.81 13.21
CA LYS A 41 -0.92 -0.58 13.60
C LYS A 41 -0.44 0.58 12.76
N VAL A 42 -1.35 1.50 12.46
CA VAL A 42 -1.06 2.77 11.79
C VAL A 42 -0.98 3.84 12.87
N ASP A 43 0.16 4.53 12.97
CA ASP A 43 0.41 5.51 14.03
C ASP A 43 -0.25 6.86 13.72
N ASP A 44 -0.29 7.28 12.44
CA ASP A 44 -0.94 8.54 12.04
C ASP A 44 -2.46 8.38 12.03
N ALA A 45 -3.14 8.91 13.06
CA ALA A 45 -4.59 8.89 13.21
C ALA A 45 -5.32 9.51 12.00
N GLY A 46 -4.71 10.45 11.31
CA GLY A 46 -5.31 11.11 10.13
C GLY A 46 -5.41 10.19 8.91
N VAL A 47 -4.53 9.21 8.76
CA VAL A 47 -4.54 8.28 7.62
C VAL A 47 -5.00 6.87 8.00
N ALA A 48 -5.04 6.53 9.28
CA ALA A 48 -5.42 5.20 9.78
C ALA A 48 -6.76 4.68 9.20
N PRO A 49 -7.85 5.46 9.15
CA PRO A 49 -9.13 4.98 8.59
C PRO A 49 -9.07 4.67 7.09
N TYR A 50 -8.03 5.14 6.39
CA TYR A 50 -7.88 5.04 4.93
C TYR A 50 -6.84 4.00 4.50
N ILE A 51 -6.18 3.35 5.45
CA ILE A 51 -5.21 2.26 5.22
C ILE A 51 -5.83 0.96 5.71
N ASN A 52 -6.15 0.06 4.78
CA ASN A 52 -6.59 -1.29 5.13
C ASN A 52 -5.40 -2.23 5.13
N THR A 53 -5.09 -2.81 6.29
CA THR A 53 -4.02 -3.79 6.50
C THR A 53 -4.52 -5.24 6.44
N ASN A 54 -5.83 -5.47 6.33
CA ASN A 54 -6.40 -6.82 6.30
C ASN A 54 -6.10 -7.49 4.96
N PRO A 55 -5.36 -8.61 4.95
CA PRO A 55 -5.05 -9.32 3.73
C PRO A 55 -6.30 -10.00 3.17
N MET A 56 -6.35 -10.12 1.85
CA MET A 56 -7.37 -10.87 1.12
C MET A 56 -6.75 -12.09 0.45
N ILE A 57 -7.47 -13.21 0.40
CA ILE A 57 -7.04 -14.44 -0.29
C ILE A 57 -6.68 -14.13 -1.75
N VAL A 58 -7.54 -13.34 -2.41
CA VAL A 58 -7.29 -12.87 -3.77
C VAL A 58 -7.15 -11.35 -3.72
N SER A 59 -5.91 -10.86 -3.79
CA SER A 59 -5.59 -9.43 -3.77
C SER A 59 -5.77 -8.79 -5.16
N LYS A 60 -6.95 -9.00 -5.77
CA LYS A 60 -7.30 -8.47 -7.09
C LYS A 60 -8.77 -8.08 -7.14
N THR A 61 -9.06 -6.82 -6.88
CA THR A 61 -10.44 -6.31 -6.85
C THR A 61 -11.03 -5.99 -8.23
N GLY A 62 -10.20 -5.96 -9.31
CA GLY A 62 -10.67 -5.74 -10.68
C GLY A 62 -11.41 -4.41 -10.88
N ALA A 63 -10.96 -3.34 -10.20
CA ALA A 63 -11.54 -2.00 -10.28
C ALA A 63 -13.01 -1.86 -9.81
N ARG A 64 -13.56 -2.82 -9.08
CA ARG A 64 -14.92 -2.75 -8.50
C ARG A 64 -15.15 -1.54 -7.58
N TYR A 65 -14.10 -0.90 -7.14
CA TYR A 65 -14.13 0.31 -6.31
C TYR A 65 -14.37 1.61 -7.10
N ALA A 66 -14.29 1.60 -8.42
CA ALA A 66 -14.25 2.81 -9.23
C ALA A 66 -15.57 3.63 -9.18
N GLY A 67 -16.72 2.99 -8.94
CA GLY A 67 -18.01 3.65 -8.91
C GLY A 67 -18.41 4.31 -7.59
N LYS A 68 -17.62 4.16 -6.51
CA LYS A 68 -17.95 4.68 -5.18
C LYS A 68 -16.81 5.50 -4.61
N GLN A 69 -17.15 6.70 -4.11
CA GLN A 69 -16.22 7.57 -3.41
C GLN A 69 -15.66 6.88 -2.16
N PHE A 70 -14.37 7.03 -1.88
CA PHE A 70 -13.64 6.44 -0.76
C PHE A 70 -13.62 4.89 -0.68
N TYR A 71 -14.23 4.19 -1.63
CA TYR A 71 -14.21 2.73 -1.61
C TYR A 71 -12.80 2.14 -1.74
N LYS A 72 -11.88 2.92 -2.32
CA LYS A 72 -10.46 2.61 -2.42
C LYS A 72 -9.79 2.39 -1.06
N SER A 73 -10.25 3.04 0.00
CA SER A 73 -9.69 2.87 1.36
C SER A 73 -9.91 1.46 1.91
N LYS A 74 -10.96 0.75 1.45
CA LYS A 74 -11.27 -0.61 1.89
C LYS A 74 -10.40 -1.68 1.25
N ILE A 75 -9.64 -1.32 0.21
CA ILE A 75 -8.75 -2.24 -0.49
C ILE A 75 -7.48 -2.42 0.32
N PHE A 76 -6.97 -3.64 0.35
CA PHE A 76 -5.69 -3.95 0.97
C PHE A 76 -4.58 -3.05 0.43
N ILE A 77 -3.81 -2.44 1.32
CA ILE A 77 -2.84 -1.40 0.96
C ILE A 77 -1.78 -1.87 -0.03
N VAL A 78 -1.38 -3.15 0.07
CA VAL A 78 -0.40 -3.73 -0.86
C VAL A 78 -0.98 -3.88 -2.26
N GLU A 79 -2.27 -4.19 -2.40
CA GLU A 79 -2.93 -4.19 -3.71
C GLU A 79 -2.91 -2.80 -4.35
N ARG A 80 -3.11 -1.73 -3.54
CA ARG A 80 -2.98 -0.35 -4.04
C ARG A 80 -1.57 -0.06 -4.58
N LEU A 81 -0.53 -0.58 -3.93
CA LEU A 81 0.85 -0.49 -4.41
C LEU A 81 1.02 -1.22 -5.75
N ILE A 82 0.54 -2.46 -5.86
CA ILE A 82 0.59 -3.25 -7.10
C ILE A 82 -0.10 -2.52 -8.25
N ASN A 83 -1.29 -1.96 -7.99
CA ASN A 83 -2.04 -1.20 -8.98
C ASN A 83 -1.30 0.08 -9.43
N LYS A 84 -0.55 0.74 -8.54
CA LYS A 84 0.27 1.90 -8.90
C LYS A 84 1.51 1.51 -9.69
N LEU A 85 2.10 0.35 -9.43
CA LEU A 85 3.25 -0.16 -10.19
C LEU A 85 2.91 -0.51 -11.65
N MET A 86 1.63 -0.65 -11.99
CA MET A 86 1.22 -0.85 -13.39
C MET A 86 1.36 0.40 -14.25
N VAL A 87 1.45 1.62 -13.64
CA VAL A 87 1.54 2.89 -14.37
C VAL A 87 2.60 3.80 -13.76
N PRO A 88 3.89 3.40 -13.73
CA PRO A 88 4.93 4.17 -13.05
C PRO A 88 5.51 5.32 -13.88
N GLY A 89 5.38 5.29 -15.19
CA GLY A 89 5.99 6.29 -16.09
C GLY A 89 5.21 7.59 -16.26
N HIS A 90 3.97 7.64 -15.79
CA HIS A 90 3.11 8.81 -15.91
C HIS A 90 3.37 9.80 -14.78
N ARG A 91 3.94 10.98 -15.10
CA ARG A 91 4.26 12.04 -14.14
C ARG A 91 3.45 13.30 -14.45
N ALA A 92 2.53 13.64 -13.55
CA ALA A 92 1.62 14.78 -13.70
C ALA A 92 0.93 14.80 -15.09
N LYS A 93 1.10 15.87 -15.86
CA LYS A 93 0.52 16.04 -17.20
C LYS A 93 1.41 15.49 -18.33
N LYS A 94 2.60 14.93 -18.00
CA LYS A 94 3.58 14.53 -19.01
C LYS A 94 3.96 13.04 -18.85
N HIS A 95 4.09 12.36 -19.97
CA HIS A 95 4.71 11.04 -20.05
C HIS A 95 6.23 11.22 -20.22
N LYS A 96 6.98 11.24 -19.12
CA LYS A 96 8.45 11.39 -19.19
C LYS A 96 9.16 10.10 -19.53
N ILE A 97 8.60 8.98 -19.06
CA ILE A 97 9.15 7.64 -19.24
C ILE A 97 7.99 6.71 -19.62
N THR A 98 8.22 5.77 -20.54
CA THR A 98 7.19 4.81 -20.94
C THR A 98 6.88 3.81 -19.82
N SER A 99 5.60 3.54 -19.57
CA SER A 99 5.15 2.47 -18.66
C SER A 99 4.89 1.14 -19.39
N ARG A 100 5.20 1.05 -20.68
CA ARG A 100 4.82 -0.06 -21.58
C ARG A 100 5.14 -1.45 -21.02
N GLN A 101 6.28 -1.60 -20.34
CA GLN A 101 6.71 -2.88 -19.80
C GLN A 101 5.88 -3.36 -18.59
N CYS A 102 5.29 -2.44 -17.84
CA CYS A 102 4.55 -2.72 -16.60
C CYS A 102 3.03 -2.64 -16.77
N THR A 103 2.55 -1.96 -17.82
CA THR A 103 1.13 -1.65 -17.99
C THR A 103 0.29 -2.94 -18.10
N GLY A 104 -0.73 -3.05 -17.24
CA GLY A 104 -1.69 -4.16 -17.22
C GLY A 104 -1.15 -5.51 -16.73
N LYS A 105 0.14 -5.63 -16.44
CA LYS A 105 0.78 -6.89 -16.02
C LYS A 105 0.66 -7.09 -14.50
N ALA A 106 -0.56 -7.36 -14.02
CA ALA A 106 -0.84 -7.51 -12.59
C ALA A 106 0.00 -8.62 -11.93
N MET A 107 0.10 -9.80 -12.55
CA MET A 107 0.85 -10.93 -11.98
C MET A 107 2.36 -10.69 -11.91
N THR A 108 2.92 -10.02 -12.91
CA THR A 108 4.33 -9.63 -12.90
C THR A 108 4.62 -8.63 -11.77
N ASN A 109 3.74 -7.63 -11.60
CA ASN A 109 3.88 -6.65 -10.52
C ASN A 109 3.62 -7.26 -9.14
N TYR A 110 2.74 -8.25 -9.03
CA TYR A 110 2.53 -9.01 -7.81
C TYR A 110 3.81 -9.72 -7.36
N LYS A 111 4.44 -10.50 -8.25
CA LYS A 111 5.72 -11.15 -7.97
C LYS A 111 6.83 -10.15 -7.63
N LEU A 112 6.88 -9.03 -8.35
CA LEU A 112 7.86 -7.97 -8.09
C LEU A 112 7.73 -7.40 -6.67
N VAL A 113 6.49 -7.19 -6.18
CA VAL A 113 6.25 -6.72 -4.81
C VAL A 113 6.60 -7.80 -3.79
N GLU A 114 6.28 -9.06 -4.06
CA GLU A 114 6.65 -10.19 -3.21
C GLU A 114 8.18 -10.30 -3.06
N ASP A 115 8.92 -10.23 -4.17
CA ASP A 115 10.39 -10.25 -4.18
C ASP A 115 10.95 -9.04 -3.41
N ALA A 116 10.39 -7.85 -3.61
CA ALA A 116 10.81 -6.64 -2.89
C ALA A 116 10.59 -6.77 -1.38
N PHE A 117 9.46 -7.32 -0.95
CA PHE A 117 9.17 -7.54 0.46
C PHE A 117 10.09 -8.61 1.08
N THR A 118 10.40 -9.66 0.36
CA THR A 118 11.39 -10.66 0.78
C THR A 118 12.78 -10.04 0.96
N LEU A 119 13.16 -9.08 0.12
CA LEU A 119 14.42 -8.33 0.26
C LEU A 119 14.39 -7.39 1.48
N ILE A 120 13.25 -6.76 1.78
CA ILE A 120 13.10 -5.90 2.97
C ILE A 120 13.24 -6.73 4.24
N GLU A 121 12.55 -7.88 4.31
CA GLU A 121 12.65 -8.80 5.43
C GLU A 121 14.09 -9.27 5.67
N LYS A 122 14.81 -9.68 4.62
CA LYS A 122 16.21 -10.09 4.70
C LYS A 122 17.14 -8.97 5.22
N ARG A 123 16.86 -7.70 4.89
CA ARG A 123 17.71 -6.56 5.28
C ARG A 123 17.40 -6.01 6.66
N LEU A 124 16.14 -5.98 7.07
CA LEU A 124 15.69 -5.36 8.31
C LEU A 124 15.30 -6.35 9.40
N GLY A 125 15.04 -7.62 9.05
CA GLY A 125 14.58 -8.64 10.00
C GLY A 125 13.21 -8.35 10.61
N LYS A 126 12.40 -7.46 9.97
CA LYS A 126 11.06 -7.04 10.42
C LYS A 126 10.01 -7.44 9.40
N ASN A 127 8.74 -7.44 9.83
CA ASN A 127 7.63 -7.65 8.92
C ASN A 127 7.64 -6.58 7.80
N PRO A 128 7.79 -6.96 6.52
CA PRO A 128 7.93 -6.00 5.43
C PRO A 128 6.69 -5.14 5.23
N ILE A 129 5.49 -5.64 5.61
CA ILE A 129 4.25 -4.89 5.46
C ILE A 129 4.17 -3.77 6.52
N GLU A 130 4.64 -4.04 7.73
CA GLU A 130 4.78 -3.02 8.79
C GLU A 130 5.74 -1.92 8.35
N VAL A 131 6.92 -2.31 7.85
CA VAL A 131 7.90 -1.36 7.31
C VAL A 131 7.30 -0.53 6.18
N PHE A 132 6.51 -1.15 5.29
CA PHE A 132 5.85 -0.45 4.20
C PHE A 132 4.78 0.54 4.68
N VAL A 133 3.94 0.16 5.64
CA VAL A 133 2.93 1.05 6.23
C VAL A 133 3.60 2.25 6.87
N LYS A 134 4.66 2.03 7.65
CA LYS A 134 5.42 3.12 8.28
C LYS A 134 6.11 4.02 7.24
N ALA A 135 6.66 3.44 6.18
CA ALA A 135 7.22 4.18 5.07
C ALA A 135 6.17 5.07 4.38
N LEU A 136 4.93 4.61 4.25
CA LEU A 136 3.82 5.40 3.71
C LEU A 136 3.46 6.58 4.61
N GLU A 137 3.38 6.38 5.92
CA GLU A 137 3.14 7.46 6.89
C GLU A 137 4.22 8.54 6.79
N ASN A 138 5.48 8.10 6.75
CA ASN A 138 6.63 8.99 6.64
C ASN A 138 6.64 9.78 5.32
N ALA A 139 6.17 9.19 4.23
CA ALA A 139 6.16 9.80 2.90
C ALA A 139 4.89 10.58 2.58
N ALA A 140 3.84 10.48 3.39
CA ALA A 140 2.57 11.16 3.15
C ALA A 140 2.68 12.67 3.43
N PRO A 141 2.50 13.57 2.43
CA PRO A 141 2.55 15.01 2.65
C PRO A 141 1.29 15.46 3.43
N ARG A 142 1.45 16.43 4.31
CA ARG A 142 0.34 17.00 5.08
C ARG A 142 -0.35 18.13 4.33
N GLU A 143 0.42 18.96 3.66
CA GLU A 143 -0.03 20.15 2.98
C GLU A 143 0.43 20.18 1.53
N GLU A 144 -0.30 20.85 0.68
CA GLU A 144 0.06 21.13 -0.71
C GLU A 144 -0.36 22.54 -1.11
N VAL A 145 0.25 23.07 -2.17
CA VAL A 145 -0.11 24.39 -2.72
C VAL A 145 -1.13 24.21 -3.83
N ILE A 146 -2.21 24.95 -3.75
CA ILE A 146 -3.19 25.11 -4.81
C ILE A 146 -3.14 26.53 -5.38
N ALA A 147 -3.40 26.68 -6.66
CA ALA A 147 -3.56 28.00 -7.28
C ALA A 147 -5.05 28.35 -7.30
N ILE A 148 -5.42 29.40 -6.60
CA ILE A 148 -6.77 29.97 -6.62
C ILE A 148 -6.77 31.09 -7.66
N GLU A 149 -7.71 31.07 -8.59
CA GLU A 149 -7.87 32.11 -9.61
C GLU A 149 -8.92 33.10 -9.15
N TYR A 150 -8.53 34.38 -9.04
CA TYR A 150 -9.40 35.47 -8.68
C TYR A 150 -9.12 36.66 -9.60
N GLY A 151 -10.15 37.15 -10.34
CA GLY A 151 -10.00 38.26 -11.27
C GLY A 151 -8.96 38.05 -12.38
N GLY A 152 -8.72 36.79 -12.81
CA GLY A 152 -7.71 36.44 -13.82
C GLY A 152 -6.28 36.27 -13.28
N ALA A 153 -6.03 36.64 -12.02
CA ALA A 153 -4.75 36.43 -11.36
C ALA A 153 -4.76 35.12 -10.55
N ARG A 154 -3.62 34.40 -10.54
CA ARG A 154 -3.47 33.14 -9.82
C ARG A 154 -2.64 33.33 -8.56
N TYR A 155 -3.26 33.07 -7.43
CA TYR A 155 -2.64 33.18 -6.11
C TYR A 155 -2.35 31.76 -5.57
N PRO A 156 -1.09 31.44 -5.27
CA PRO A 156 -0.77 30.19 -4.55
C PRO A 156 -1.27 30.29 -3.12
N LYS A 157 -1.95 29.24 -2.63
CA LYS A 157 -2.40 29.15 -1.24
C LYS A 157 -2.11 27.73 -0.71
N ALA A 158 -1.60 27.67 0.52
CA ALA A 158 -1.42 26.40 1.22
C ALA A 158 -2.78 25.81 1.62
N LEU A 159 -2.94 24.51 1.41
CA LEU A 159 -4.13 23.75 1.80
C LEU A 159 -3.75 22.39 2.35
N GLU A 160 -4.49 21.92 3.35
CA GLU A 160 -4.32 20.57 3.88
C GLU A 160 -4.73 19.50 2.86
N CYS A 161 -3.91 18.47 2.73
CA CYS A 161 -4.20 17.35 1.85
C CYS A 161 -5.26 16.42 2.46
N ALA A 162 -6.28 16.08 1.68
CA ALA A 162 -7.23 15.04 2.09
C ALA A 162 -6.49 13.71 2.37
N PRO A 163 -6.85 12.96 3.44
CA PRO A 163 -6.11 11.78 3.86
C PRO A 163 -5.90 10.73 2.77
N GLN A 164 -6.93 10.47 1.97
CA GLN A 164 -6.82 9.54 0.85
C GLN A 164 -5.84 10.03 -0.22
N ARG A 165 -5.79 11.34 -0.46
CA ARG A 165 -4.83 11.95 -1.39
C ARG A 165 -3.39 11.84 -0.87
N ARG A 166 -3.19 12.00 0.43
CA ARG A 166 -1.89 11.83 1.08
C ARG A 166 -1.29 10.44 0.77
N ILE A 167 -2.09 9.38 0.97
CA ILE A 167 -1.68 7.99 0.68
C ILE A 167 -1.43 7.78 -0.83
N ASP A 168 -2.33 8.28 -1.68
CA ASP A 168 -2.20 8.13 -3.14
C ASP A 168 -0.96 8.86 -3.69
N LEU A 169 -0.60 10.02 -3.14
CA LEU A 169 0.61 10.74 -3.50
C LEU A 169 1.86 9.98 -3.06
N ALA A 170 1.91 9.50 -1.82
CA ALA A 170 3.02 8.70 -1.32
C ALA A 170 3.26 7.46 -2.19
N LEU A 171 2.22 6.67 -2.45
CA LEU A 171 2.29 5.48 -3.33
C LEU A 171 2.77 5.83 -4.73
N ARG A 172 2.27 6.93 -5.31
CA ARG A 172 2.65 7.38 -6.64
C ARG A 172 4.13 7.75 -6.70
N ILE A 173 4.61 8.52 -5.75
CA ILE A 173 5.99 9.00 -5.76
C ILE A 173 6.98 7.87 -5.48
N MET A 174 6.66 6.97 -4.55
CA MET A 174 7.47 5.75 -4.30
C MET A 174 7.62 4.90 -5.57
N THR A 175 6.51 4.59 -6.25
CA THR A 175 6.57 3.78 -7.47
C THR A 175 7.31 4.47 -8.61
N GLN A 176 7.11 5.79 -8.78
CA GLN A 176 7.84 6.57 -9.77
C GLN A 176 9.33 6.67 -9.44
N GLY A 177 9.67 6.80 -8.15
CA GLY A 177 11.05 6.82 -7.67
C GLY A 177 11.77 5.51 -7.96
N ALA A 178 11.17 4.38 -7.60
CA ALA A 178 11.70 3.05 -7.87
C ALA A 178 11.88 2.82 -9.39
N TYR A 179 10.86 3.15 -10.19
CA TYR A 179 10.92 2.99 -11.64
C TYR A 179 12.00 3.85 -12.30
N SER A 180 12.17 5.10 -11.84
CA SER A 180 13.23 5.98 -12.36
C SER A 180 14.63 5.46 -12.09
N LYS A 181 14.83 4.78 -10.95
CA LYS A 181 16.11 4.19 -10.57
C LYS A 181 16.43 2.90 -11.34
N THR A 182 15.43 2.29 -11.97
CA THR A 182 15.60 1.06 -12.77
C THR A 182 15.69 1.34 -14.26
N PHE A 183 15.18 2.46 -14.72
CA PHE A 183 15.15 2.79 -16.15
C PHE A 183 16.56 2.98 -16.70
N ASN A 184 16.91 2.19 -17.72
CA ASN A 184 18.26 2.13 -18.30
C ASN A 184 19.39 1.81 -17.32
N ALA A 185 19.09 1.15 -16.19
CA ALA A 185 20.06 0.76 -15.19
C ALA A 185 20.15 -0.77 -15.09
N LYS A 186 21.30 -1.28 -14.66
CA LYS A 186 21.51 -2.72 -14.38
C LYS A 186 20.76 -3.20 -13.12
N ARG A 187 20.17 -2.29 -12.36
CA ARG A 187 19.49 -2.58 -11.09
C ARG A 187 18.12 -3.19 -11.31
N GLY A 188 17.81 -4.26 -10.56
CA GLY A 188 16.51 -4.93 -10.59
C GLY A 188 15.39 -4.06 -10.01
N ALA A 189 14.16 -4.20 -10.56
CA ALA A 189 13.02 -3.40 -10.12
C ALA A 189 12.61 -3.72 -8.66
N ALA A 190 12.71 -4.98 -8.23
CA ALA A 190 12.45 -5.39 -6.86
C ALA A 190 13.44 -4.74 -5.87
N GLU A 191 14.73 -4.71 -6.22
CA GLU A 191 15.75 -4.07 -5.40
C GLU A 191 15.56 -2.56 -5.28
N ALA A 192 15.18 -1.89 -6.38
CA ALA A 192 14.95 -0.46 -6.39
C ALA A 192 13.72 -0.10 -5.54
N LEU A 193 12.65 -0.89 -5.62
CA LEU A 193 11.46 -0.72 -4.81
C LEU A 193 11.76 -0.96 -3.33
N ALA A 194 12.46 -2.05 -3.00
CA ALA A 194 12.87 -2.35 -1.63
C ALA A 194 13.74 -1.23 -1.04
N ALA A 195 14.71 -0.73 -1.80
CA ALA A 195 15.56 0.38 -1.34
C ALA A 195 14.78 1.68 -1.14
N GLU A 196 13.79 1.99 -1.99
CA GLU A 196 12.93 3.16 -1.85
C GLU A 196 12.07 3.08 -0.58
N ILE A 197 11.48 1.90 -0.31
CA ILE A 197 10.67 1.66 0.90
C ILE A 197 11.54 1.75 2.16
N ILE A 198 12.72 1.13 2.17
CA ILE A 198 13.65 1.17 3.31
C ILE A 198 14.10 2.61 3.59
N SER A 199 14.48 3.35 2.55
CA SER A 199 14.90 4.76 2.69
C SER A 199 13.75 5.63 3.21
N ALA A 200 12.50 5.38 2.78
CA ALA A 200 11.31 6.07 3.28
C ALA A 200 11.00 5.70 4.75
N TYR A 201 11.16 4.44 5.12
CA TYR A 201 11.02 3.97 6.51
C TYR A 201 12.01 4.68 7.43
N GLN A 202 13.24 4.85 6.99
CA GLN A 202 14.31 5.50 7.74
C GLN A 202 14.31 7.03 7.63
N LEU A 203 13.31 7.64 6.98
CA LEU A 203 13.21 9.09 6.74
C LEU A 203 14.43 9.69 6.01
N GLN A 204 15.10 8.90 5.19
CA GLN A 204 16.28 9.37 4.45
C GLN A 204 15.87 10.23 3.24
N ALA A 205 16.61 11.31 3.00
CA ALA A 205 16.43 12.17 1.83
C ALA A 205 16.75 11.47 0.49
N THR A 206 17.38 10.28 0.52
CA THR A 206 17.62 9.43 -0.66
C THR A 206 16.35 8.82 -1.23
N SER A 207 15.27 8.76 -0.43
CA SER A 207 13.93 8.41 -0.91
C SER A 207 13.32 9.57 -1.68
N ASN A 208 12.87 9.29 -2.90
CA ASN A 208 12.15 10.28 -3.70
C ASN A 208 10.83 10.71 -3.04
N ALA A 209 10.19 9.81 -2.30
CA ALA A 209 8.92 10.09 -1.64
C ALA A 209 9.11 11.07 -0.48
N VAL A 210 10.10 10.86 0.38
CA VAL A 210 10.41 11.75 1.49
C VAL A 210 10.90 13.11 0.97
N SER A 211 11.81 13.12 0.00
CA SER A 211 12.30 14.35 -0.63
C SER A 211 11.17 15.19 -1.22
N LYS A 212 10.23 14.54 -1.93
CA LYS A 212 9.08 15.26 -2.52
C LYS A 212 8.08 15.75 -1.47
N LYS A 213 7.88 15.00 -0.38
CA LYS A 213 7.10 15.46 0.76
C LYS A 213 7.66 16.76 1.31
N LEU A 214 8.96 16.78 1.64
CA LEU A 214 9.63 17.95 2.19
C LEU A 214 9.58 19.16 1.23
N GLU A 215 9.69 18.91 -0.07
CA GLU A 215 9.55 19.96 -1.09
C GLU A 215 8.15 20.56 -1.09
N LEU A 216 7.09 19.72 -1.04
CA LEU A 216 5.70 20.19 -1.03
C LEU A 216 5.36 20.97 0.25
N GLU A 217 5.79 20.49 1.40
CA GLU A 217 5.57 21.15 2.68
C GLU A 217 6.32 22.50 2.75
N ARG A 218 7.55 22.57 2.23
CA ARG A 218 8.30 23.85 2.11
C ARG A 218 7.60 24.84 1.17
N GLN A 219 7.03 24.36 0.05
CA GLN A 219 6.27 25.22 -0.85
C GLN A 219 4.98 25.73 -0.18
N ALA A 220 4.32 24.88 0.62
CA ALA A 220 3.13 25.25 1.37
C ALA A 220 3.45 26.33 2.43
N ASP A 221 4.55 26.16 3.16
CA ASP A 221 5.00 27.16 4.15
C ASP A 221 5.29 28.53 3.50
N ALA A 222 5.82 28.54 2.29
CA ALA A 222 6.07 29.79 1.55
C ALA A 222 4.79 30.42 0.95
N ALA A 223 3.68 29.69 0.89
CA ALA A 223 2.41 30.12 0.31
C ALA A 223 1.31 30.41 1.36
N ARG A 224 1.68 30.44 2.63
CA ARG A 224 0.79 30.83 3.76
C ARG A 224 0.55 32.30 3.85
#